data_922bfb70b58985d58bf1a8344b13123a
#
_entry.id   922bfb70b58985d58bf1a8344b13123a
#
_cell.length_a   1.000
_cell.length_b   1.000
_cell.length_c   1.000
_cell.angle_alpha   90.00
_cell.angle_beta   90.00
_cell.angle_gamma   90.00
#
_symmetry.space_group_name_H-M   'P 1'
#
loop_
_entity.id
_entity.type
_entity.pdbx_description
1 polymer ?
#
loop_
_entity_poly.entity_id
_entity_poly.type
_entity_poly.pdbx_seq_one_letter_code
_entity_poly.pdbx_strand_id
1 'polypeptide(L)'
;MKHRISRRAFLNGCTLLAAAAAVSSLTSCGGKEVEDNGLAQIVVGSDTYPPYIYLNNDGVPTGIDVEIATEAFRRMGYAARFETINWEQKTNLVESGAIDCIWGCFSMDGREEVYRWAGPYMVSRQVVAVDAHSSIRSLSDLAGKTVAVQSTGKPEEIFLSGSDPRIPQTVEVLSIENRSVQYAMLRFLAD
;
A
#
# COMPACT_ATOMS: atom_id res chain seq x y z
N MET A 1 -37.70 30.66 -19.75
CA MET A 1 -36.78 31.72 -20.23
C MET A 1 -35.41 31.48 -19.66
N LYS A 2 -34.46 31.05 -20.51
CA LYS A 2 -33.08 30.78 -20.12
C LYS A 2 -32.23 32.05 -20.31
N HIS A 3 -31.78 32.68 -19.24
CA HIS A 3 -30.82 33.78 -19.33
C HIS A 3 -29.43 33.24 -19.55
N ARG A 4 -28.90 33.43 -20.75
CA ARG A 4 -27.48 33.22 -21.08
C ARG A 4 -26.68 34.43 -20.62
N ILE A 5 -25.79 34.22 -19.66
CA ILE A 5 -24.79 35.22 -19.26
C ILE A 5 -23.72 35.30 -20.34
N SER A 6 -23.55 36.45 -20.96
CA SER A 6 -22.57 36.70 -22.02
C SER A 6 -21.14 36.78 -21.43
N ARG A 7 -20.18 36.17 -22.14
CA ARG A 7 -18.74 36.16 -21.80
C ARG A 7 -18.12 37.57 -21.62
N ARG A 8 -18.77 38.62 -22.13
CA ARG A 8 -18.34 40.03 -21.97
C ARG A 8 -18.70 40.63 -20.62
N ALA A 9 -19.69 40.09 -19.90
CA ALA A 9 -20.05 40.57 -18.56
C ALA A 9 -19.12 40.03 -17.46
N PHE A 10 -18.34 38.99 -17.73
CA PHE A 10 -17.40 38.40 -16.78
C PHE A 10 -16.06 39.17 -16.74
N LEU A 11 -15.69 39.87 -17.80
CA LEU A 11 -14.38 40.55 -17.92
C LEU A 11 -14.35 41.98 -17.37
N ASN A 12 -15.50 42.61 -17.06
CA ASN A 12 -15.53 43.96 -16.52
C ASN A 12 -15.69 44.08 -14.99
N GLY A 13 -15.68 42.95 -14.27
CA GLY A 13 -15.76 42.92 -12.80
C GLY A 13 -14.43 42.82 -12.05
N CYS A 14 -13.29 42.70 -12.75
CA CYS A 14 -11.98 42.41 -12.13
C CYS A 14 -11.02 43.63 -12.06
N THR A 15 -11.50 44.84 -12.20
CA THR A 15 -10.67 46.02 -11.98
C THR A 15 -11.28 46.88 -10.88
N LEU A 16 -10.92 46.63 -9.64
CA LEU A 16 -10.84 47.55 -8.47
C LEU A 16 -10.91 46.72 -7.18
N LEU A 17 -9.78 46.14 -6.77
CA LEU A 17 -9.44 45.87 -5.36
C LEU A 17 -7.98 45.33 -5.31
N ALA A 18 -7.08 46.24 -5.68
CA ALA A 18 -5.68 46.11 -5.33
C ALA A 18 -5.39 47.07 -4.20
N ALA A 19 -5.54 46.63 -2.97
CA ALA A 19 -4.86 47.24 -1.81
C ALA A 19 -5.12 46.35 -0.56
N ALA A 20 -4.05 45.99 0.12
CA ALA A 20 -3.97 45.55 1.49
C ALA A 20 -4.47 44.12 1.85
N ALA A 21 -3.61 43.16 1.72
CA ALA A 21 -3.44 42.09 2.73
C ALA A 21 -2.01 41.58 2.69
N ALA A 22 -1.15 42.32 3.37
CA ALA A 22 0.14 41.76 3.82
C ALA A 22 -0.13 40.84 5.00
N VAL A 23 0.58 39.71 5.01
CA VAL A 23 0.96 38.91 6.17
C VAL A 23 -0.16 38.08 6.84
N SER A 24 -0.18 36.83 6.50
CA SER A 24 -0.30 35.74 7.47
C SER A 24 0.42 34.52 6.91
N SER A 25 1.74 34.49 7.03
CA SER A 25 2.53 33.26 6.98
C SER A 25 2.19 32.43 8.23
N LEU A 26 1.14 31.63 8.15
CA LEU A 26 0.96 30.54 9.08
C LEU A 26 1.96 29.44 8.67
N THR A 27 3.02 29.38 9.42
CA THR A 27 3.95 28.28 9.51
C THR A 27 3.16 26.98 9.71
N SER A 28 2.90 26.26 8.62
CA SER A 28 2.49 24.86 8.65
C SER A 28 3.74 24.04 8.94
N CYS A 29 3.71 23.29 10.01
CA CYS A 29 4.76 22.37 10.44
C CYS A 29 5.20 21.45 9.32
N GLY A 30 6.52 21.37 9.18
CA GLY A 30 7.27 20.68 8.14
C GLY A 30 6.94 19.22 7.87
N GLY A 31 6.16 18.99 6.83
CA GLY A 31 6.37 17.87 5.95
C GLY A 31 7.24 18.38 4.81
N LYS A 32 8.34 17.71 4.48
CA LYS A 32 9.06 17.98 3.25
C LYS A 32 8.08 17.75 2.11
N GLU A 33 7.67 18.83 1.45
CA GLU A 33 6.92 18.75 0.19
C GLU A 33 7.79 17.94 -0.78
N VAL A 34 7.18 16.92 -1.36
CA VAL A 34 7.75 16.22 -2.51
C VAL A 34 7.90 17.30 -3.58
N GLU A 35 9.11 17.56 -4.06
CA GLU A 35 9.36 18.54 -5.12
C GLU A 35 8.42 18.22 -6.28
N ASP A 36 7.48 19.12 -6.53
CA ASP A 36 6.65 19.07 -7.73
C ASP A 36 7.54 19.38 -8.94
N ASN A 37 8.09 18.32 -9.51
CA ASN A 37 8.93 18.38 -10.69
C ASN A 37 8.12 18.57 -11.98
N GLY A 38 6.84 18.91 -11.89
CA GLY A 38 5.94 19.13 -13.02
C GLY A 38 5.54 17.85 -13.77
N LEU A 39 5.92 16.67 -13.28
CA LEU A 39 5.54 15.39 -13.86
C LEU A 39 4.14 14.98 -13.38
N ALA A 40 3.38 14.34 -14.27
CA ALA A 40 2.13 13.70 -13.86
C ALA A 40 2.43 12.61 -12.82
N GLN A 41 1.60 12.55 -11.77
CA GLN A 41 1.79 11.61 -10.67
C GLN A 41 1.07 10.29 -10.93
N ILE A 42 1.70 9.19 -10.51
CA ILE A 42 1.08 7.88 -10.37
C ILE A 42 0.94 7.58 -8.88
N VAL A 43 -0.28 7.36 -8.44
CA VAL A 43 -0.60 7.04 -7.04
C VAL A 43 -0.45 5.54 -6.82
N VAL A 44 0.54 5.18 -6.02
CA VAL A 44 0.88 3.81 -5.68
C VAL A 44 0.31 3.46 -4.31
N GLY A 45 -0.68 2.58 -4.26
CA GLY A 45 -1.24 2.08 -3.01
C GLY A 45 -0.46 0.87 -2.50
N SER A 46 -0.07 0.90 -1.24
CA SER A 46 0.61 -0.21 -0.57
C SER A 46 0.29 -0.27 0.92
N ASP A 47 0.57 -1.41 1.49
CA ASP A 47 0.63 -1.61 2.94
C ASP A 47 2.07 -1.40 3.45
N THR A 48 2.25 -1.31 4.76
CA THR A 48 3.58 -1.25 5.38
C THR A 48 4.23 -2.64 5.39
N TYR A 49 5.36 -2.78 4.70
CA TYR A 49 6.09 -4.04 4.57
C TYR A 49 7.62 -3.85 4.52
N PRO A 50 8.30 -3.61 5.66
CA PRO A 50 9.76 -3.53 5.68
C PRO A 50 10.40 -4.86 5.26
N PRO A 51 11.53 -4.85 4.54
CA PRO A 51 12.28 -3.69 4.05
C PRO A 51 11.81 -3.17 2.67
N TYR A 52 10.67 -3.64 2.17
CA TYR A 52 10.22 -3.38 0.79
C TYR A 52 9.55 -2.02 0.66
N ILE A 53 8.56 -1.72 1.52
CA ILE A 53 7.88 -0.42 1.57
C ILE A 53 7.44 -0.11 3.00
N TYR A 54 7.85 1.04 3.49
CA TYR A 54 7.50 1.54 4.84
C TYR A 54 7.79 3.04 4.92
N LEU A 55 7.31 3.69 5.96
CA LEU A 55 7.67 5.07 6.27
C LEU A 55 8.91 5.07 7.17
N ASN A 56 9.90 5.90 6.83
CA ASN A 56 11.04 6.16 7.71
C ASN A 56 10.63 7.04 8.91
N ASN A 57 11.59 7.38 9.76
CA ASN A 57 11.33 8.21 10.96
C ASN A 57 10.83 9.62 10.64
N ASP A 58 11.05 10.11 9.42
CA ASP A 58 10.59 11.41 8.92
C ASP A 58 9.22 11.32 8.24
N GLY A 59 8.60 10.13 8.23
CA GLY A 59 7.32 9.88 7.54
C GLY A 59 7.44 9.77 6.02
N VAL A 60 8.65 9.58 5.50
CA VAL A 60 8.89 9.48 4.04
C VAL A 60 8.85 8.02 3.61
N PRO A 61 8.08 7.68 2.55
CA PRO A 61 8.08 6.35 1.96
C PRO A 61 9.49 5.93 1.53
N THR A 62 9.91 4.74 1.95
CA THR A 62 11.25 4.20 1.69
C THR A 62 11.20 2.68 1.56
N GLY A 63 12.25 2.09 1.01
CA GLY A 63 12.39 0.65 0.83
C GLY A 63 12.62 0.24 -0.61
N ILE A 64 12.88 -1.04 -0.80
CA ILE A 64 13.26 -1.63 -2.10
C ILE A 64 12.20 -1.35 -3.17
N ASP A 65 10.93 -1.57 -2.84
CA ASP A 65 9.82 -1.37 -3.78
C ASP A 65 9.59 0.12 -4.10
N VAL A 66 9.84 1.01 -3.13
CA VAL A 66 9.76 2.47 -3.34
C VAL A 66 10.81 2.91 -4.35
N GLU A 67 12.05 2.44 -4.22
CA GLU A 67 13.14 2.77 -5.14
C GLU A 67 12.85 2.23 -6.55
N ILE A 68 12.42 0.97 -6.66
CA ILE A 68 12.11 0.34 -7.95
C ILE A 68 10.95 1.06 -8.64
N ALA A 69 9.85 1.30 -7.93
CA ALA A 69 8.69 1.96 -8.49
C ALA A 69 8.99 3.41 -8.91
N THR A 70 9.71 4.16 -8.06
CA THR A 70 10.13 5.53 -8.37
C THR A 70 10.96 5.59 -9.63
N GLU A 71 11.96 4.71 -9.76
CA GLU A 71 12.81 4.68 -10.96
C GLU A 71 12.06 4.20 -12.19
N ALA A 72 11.17 3.22 -12.07
CA ALA A 72 10.35 2.75 -13.18
C ALA A 72 9.44 3.87 -13.72
N PHE A 73 8.71 4.55 -12.85
CA PHE A 73 7.83 5.65 -13.26
C PHE A 73 8.59 6.85 -13.78
N ARG A 74 9.73 7.19 -13.18
CA ARG A 74 10.61 8.26 -13.68
C ARG A 74 11.05 8.02 -15.12
N ARG A 75 11.42 6.78 -15.47
CA ARG A 75 11.77 6.41 -16.87
C ARG A 75 10.60 6.54 -17.82
N MET A 76 9.38 6.41 -17.33
CA MET A 76 8.16 6.56 -18.11
C MET A 76 7.67 8.02 -18.17
N GLY A 77 8.36 8.97 -17.51
CA GLY A 77 7.97 10.37 -17.47
C GLY A 77 6.91 10.72 -16.43
N TYR A 78 6.79 9.91 -15.36
CA TYR A 78 5.88 10.12 -14.25
C TYR A 78 6.63 10.26 -12.92
N ALA A 79 5.96 10.86 -11.94
CA ALA A 79 6.39 10.87 -10.54
C ALA A 79 5.57 9.84 -9.76
N ALA A 80 6.23 9.03 -8.93
CA ALA A 80 5.53 8.11 -8.02
C ALA A 80 5.09 8.85 -6.76
N ARG A 81 3.83 8.67 -6.34
CA ARG A 81 3.30 9.10 -5.05
C ARG A 81 2.79 7.90 -4.29
N PHE A 82 3.37 7.62 -3.13
CA PHE A 82 3.03 6.44 -2.34
C PHE A 82 1.98 6.77 -1.29
N GLU A 83 0.97 5.91 -1.19
CA GLU A 83 -0.06 5.98 -0.15
C GLU A 83 -0.13 4.68 0.62
N THR A 84 -0.11 4.78 1.95
CA THR A 84 -0.39 3.65 2.83
C THR A 84 -1.91 3.46 2.86
N ILE A 85 -2.36 2.28 2.43
CA ILE A 85 -3.78 1.96 2.33
C ILE A 85 -4.17 0.87 3.34
N ASN A 86 -5.46 0.80 3.66
CA ASN A 86 -6.02 -0.42 4.25
C ASN A 86 -5.98 -1.53 3.17
N TRP A 87 -5.22 -2.60 3.45
CA TRP A 87 -5.00 -3.66 2.48
C TRP A 87 -6.26 -4.39 2.02
N GLU A 88 -7.27 -4.47 2.86
CA GLU A 88 -8.56 -5.07 2.50
C GLU A 88 -9.29 -4.27 1.41
N GLN A 89 -9.05 -2.95 1.35
CA GLN A 89 -9.68 -2.05 0.40
C GLN A 89 -8.93 -1.92 -0.95
N LYS A 90 -7.80 -2.59 -1.11
CA LYS A 90 -6.91 -2.42 -2.28
C LYS A 90 -7.62 -2.54 -3.63
N THR A 91 -8.52 -3.52 -3.77
CA THR A 91 -9.27 -3.73 -5.01
C THR A 91 -10.23 -2.58 -5.27
N ASN A 92 -11.03 -2.20 -4.28
CA ASN A 92 -11.97 -1.09 -4.40
C ASN A 92 -11.26 0.25 -4.71
N LEU A 93 -10.09 0.46 -4.12
CA LEU A 93 -9.31 1.69 -4.33
C LEU A 93 -8.77 1.78 -5.76
N VAL A 94 -8.28 0.68 -6.34
CA VAL A 94 -7.80 0.70 -7.72
C VAL A 94 -8.95 0.74 -8.72
N GLU A 95 -10.06 0.05 -8.46
CA GLU A 95 -11.26 0.07 -9.32
C GLU A 95 -11.92 1.45 -9.36
N SER A 96 -11.94 2.14 -8.24
CA SER A 96 -12.49 3.52 -8.15
C SER A 96 -11.56 4.59 -8.70
N GLY A 97 -10.29 4.26 -8.98
CA GLY A 97 -9.28 5.23 -9.38
C GLY A 97 -8.78 6.12 -8.25
N ALA A 98 -9.03 5.75 -6.99
CA ALA A 98 -8.44 6.44 -5.84
C ALA A 98 -6.92 6.21 -5.76
N ILE A 99 -6.45 5.07 -6.23
CA ILE A 99 -5.06 4.77 -6.53
C ILE A 99 -4.94 4.27 -7.96
N ASP A 100 -3.80 4.52 -8.61
CA ASP A 100 -3.57 4.09 -9.99
C ASP A 100 -3.08 2.65 -10.07
N CYS A 101 -2.32 2.20 -9.08
CA CYS A 101 -1.83 0.83 -9.01
C CYS A 101 -1.58 0.37 -7.57
N ILE A 102 -1.52 -0.97 -7.42
CA ILE A 102 -1.11 -1.65 -6.19
C ILE A 102 0.34 -2.12 -6.39
N TRP A 103 1.24 -1.79 -5.45
CA TRP A 103 2.62 -2.23 -5.46
C TRP A 103 3.08 -2.53 -4.04
N GLY A 104 3.84 -3.59 -3.83
CA GLY A 104 4.34 -3.97 -2.51
C GLY A 104 4.26 -5.47 -2.27
N CYS A 105 5.10 -6.27 -2.95
CA CYS A 105 5.17 -7.72 -2.78
C CYS A 105 3.80 -8.42 -2.93
N PHE A 106 2.93 -7.90 -3.79
CA PHE A 106 1.61 -8.46 -4.04
C PHE A 106 1.73 -9.69 -4.95
N SER A 107 1.34 -10.87 -4.43
CA SER A 107 1.44 -12.12 -5.18
C SER A 107 0.47 -12.16 -6.35
N MET A 108 0.99 -12.52 -7.52
CA MET A 108 0.21 -12.75 -8.73
C MET A 108 -0.48 -14.13 -8.71
N ASP A 109 0.10 -15.10 -8.02
CA ASP A 109 -0.35 -16.49 -8.02
C ASP A 109 -1.84 -16.65 -7.69
N GLY A 110 -2.61 -17.23 -8.62
CA GLY A 110 -4.05 -17.43 -8.51
C GLY A 110 -4.89 -16.15 -8.64
N ARG A 111 -4.27 -15.04 -9.10
CA ARG A 111 -4.93 -13.75 -9.32
C ARG A 111 -4.66 -13.17 -10.71
N GLU A 112 -4.17 -14.01 -11.61
CA GLU A 112 -3.74 -13.63 -12.96
C GLU A 112 -4.86 -12.95 -13.75
N GLU A 113 -6.10 -13.43 -13.56
CA GLU A 113 -7.28 -12.92 -14.25
C GLU A 113 -8.00 -11.78 -13.48
N VAL A 114 -7.60 -11.53 -12.22
CA VAL A 114 -8.27 -10.52 -11.37
C VAL A 114 -7.73 -9.13 -11.63
N TYR A 115 -6.43 -9.03 -11.92
CA TYR A 115 -5.74 -7.77 -12.12
C TYR A 115 -5.01 -7.75 -13.46
N ARG A 116 -4.76 -6.55 -13.97
CA ARG A 116 -3.78 -6.37 -15.05
C ARG A 116 -2.39 -6.25 -14.42
N TRP A 117 -1.52 -7.20 -14.71
CA TRP A 117 -0.20 -7.29 -14.11
C TRP A 117 0.89 -6.68 -14.99
N ALA A 118 1.85 -6.03 -14.35
CA ALA A 118 3.13 -5.63 -14.92
C ALA A 118 4.24 -6.34 -14.13
N GLY A 119 4.97 -7.23 -14.73
CA GLY A 119 5.96 -8.07 -14.06
C GLY A 119 5.68 -9.56 -14.23
N PRO A 120 6.19 -10.45 -13.36
CA PRO A 120 6.74 -10.21 -12.02
C PRO A 120 8.13 -9.55 -12.04
N TYR A 121 8.41 -8.71 -11.05
CA TYR A 121 9.73 -8.08 -10.88
C TYR A 121 10.57 -8.74 -9.77
N MET A 122 9.96 -9.58 -8.94
CA MET A 122 10.58 -10.27 -7.83
C MET A 122 9.87 -11.61 -7.59
N VAL A 123 10.56 -12.58 -7.00
CA VAL A 123 9.98 -13.84 -6.51
C VAL A 123 10.22 -13.96 -5.01
N SER A 124 9.24 -14.51 -4.30
CA SER A 124 9.33 -14.78 -2.87
C SER A 124 8.67 -16.11 -2.53
N ARG A 125 8.81 -16.54 -1.28
CA ARG A 125 8.16 -17.76 -0.77
C ARG A 125 7.35 -17.41 0.45
N GLN A 126 6.17 -18.01 0.57
CA GLN A 126 5.42 -17.98 1.82
C GLN A 126 6.07 -18.94 2.80
N VAL A 127 6.30 -18.47 4.02
CA VAL A 127 6.88 -19.25 5.12
C VAL A 127 6.07 -19.03 6.39
N VAL A 128 6.09 -19.98 7.28
CA VAL A 128 5.58 -19.82 8.65
C VAL A 128 6.76 -19.52 9.56
N ALA A 129 6.72 -18.37 10.22
CA ALA A 129 7.70 -18.02 11.24
C ALA A 129 7.22 -18.55 12.60
N VAL A 130 8.13 -19.19 13.33
CA VAL A 130 7.88 -19.73 14.67
C VAL A 130 9.03 -19.33 15.59
N ASP A 131 8.80 -19.42 16.90
CA ASP A 131 9.85 -19.25 17.90
C ASP A 131 11.03 -20.19 17.61
N ALA A 132 12.26 -19.72 17.82
CA ALA A 132 13.48 -20.49 17.54
C ALA A 132 13.56 -21.80 18.37
N HIS A 133 12.94 -21.81 19.53
CA HIS A 133 12.87 -22.98 20.44
C HIS A 133 11.61 -23.81 20.24
N SER A 134 10.73 -23.42 19.33
CA SER A 134 9.52 -24.17 19.00
C SER A 134 9.85 -25.60 18.52
N SER A 135 8.98 -26.53 18.82
CA SER A 135 9.05 -27.91 18.28
C SER A 135 8.51 -28.03 16.85
N ILE A 136 7.89 -26.96 16.31
CA ILE A 136 7.34 -26.95 14.94
C ILE A 136 8.49 -26.95 13.93
N ARG A 137 8.50 -27.93 13.03
CA ARG A 137 9.52 -28.10 11.98
C ARG A 137 8.90 -28.26 10.58
N SER A 138 7.62 -28.57 10.52
CA SER A 138 6.86 -28.81 9.29
C SER A 138 5.46 -28.25 9.38
N LEU A 139 4.76 -28.13 8.25
CA LEU A 139 3.36 -27.67 8.24
C LEU A 139 2.42 -28.63 8.99
N SER A 140 2.73 -29.93 9.03
CA SER A 140 1.93 -30.91 9.79
C SER A 140 1.97 -30.70 11.30
N ASP A 141 3.02 -30.05 11.83
CA ASP A 141 3.15 -29.77 13.26
C ASP A 141 2.25 -28.60 13.72
N LEU A 142 1.60 -27.93 12.75
CA LEU A 142 0.63 -26.88 13.02
C LEU A 142 -0.74 -27.41 13.51
N ALA A 143 -0.92 -28.73 13.58
CA ALA A 143 -2.18 -29.32 14.05
C ALA A 143 -2.59 -28.73 15.43
N GLY A 144 -3.80 -28.17 15.51
CA GLY A 144 -4.35 -27.53 16.71
C GLY A 144 -3.63 -26.25 17.13
N LYS A 145 -2.86 -25.62 16.22
CA LYS A 145 -2.20 -24.33 16.45
C LYS A 145 -2.96 -23.21 15.78
N THR A 146 -2.78 -21.99 16.31
CA THR A 146 -3.28 -20.77 15.69
C THR A 146 -2.17 -20.11 14.86
N VAL A 147 -2.47 -19.79 13.59
CA VAL A 147 -1.55 -19.10 12.69
C VAL A 147 -2.09 -17.72 12.38
N ALA A 148 -1.28 -16.70 12.66
CA ALA A 148 -1.63 -15.31 12.36
C ALA A 148 -1.24 -14.96 10.93
N VAL A 149 -2.17 -14.45 10.14
CA VAL A 149 -1.99 -14.08 8.73
C VAL A 149 -2.57 -12.70 8.46
N GLN A 150 -2.05 -12.04 7.44
CA GLN A 150 -2.67 -10.79 6.98
C GLN A 150 -3.97 -11.10 6.23
N SER A 151 -5.04 -10.41 6.63
CA SER A 151 -6.34 -10.48 5.96
C SER A 151 -6.23 -10.14 4.47
N THR A 152 -6.97 -10.86 3.63
CA THR A 152 -6.94 -10.77 2.16
C THR A 152 -5.56 -10.97 1.52
N GLY A 153 -4.61 -11.47 2.30
CA GLY A 153 -3.27 -11.85 1.85
C GLY A 153 -3.22 -13.26 1.26
N LYS A 154 -2.13 -13.60 0.55
CA LYS A 154 -1.95 -14.96 0.00
C LYS A 154 -1.85 -16.04 1.09
N PRO A 155 -1.19 -15.82 2.24
CA PRO A 155 -1.19 -16.80 3.34
C PRO A 155 -2.58 -17.14 3.85
N GLU A 156 -3.46 -16.14 4.03
CA GLU A 156 -4.84 -16.39 4.45
C GLU A 156 -5.57 -17.30 3.48
N GLU A 157 -5.49 -17.00 2.19
CA GLU A 157 -6.08 -17.82 1.12
C GLU A 157 -5.58 -19.26 1.18
N ILE A 158 -4.27 -19.48 1.34
CA ILE A 158 -3.66 -20.82 1.42
C ILE A 158 -4.22 -21.60 2.62
N PHE A 159 -4.27 -20.98 3.80
CA PHE A 159 -4.74 -21.65 5.02
C PHE A 159 -6.25 -21.90 5.02
N LEU A 160 -7.06 -20.96 4.52
CA LEU A 160 -8.51 -21.08 4.49
C LEU A 160 -9.03 -21.97 3.37
N SER A 161 -8.32 -22.05 2.24
CA SER A 161 -8.76 -22.89 1.11
C SER A 161 -8.70 -24.39 1.38
N GLY A 162 -7.84 -24.81 2.34
CA GLY A 162 -7.58 -26.23 2.59
C GLY A 162 -6.98 -26.96 1.39
N SER A 163 -6.45 -26.22 0.40
CA SER A 163 -5.94 -26.78 -0.86
C SER A 163 -4.57 -27.45 -0.73
N ASP A 164 -3.78 -27.09 0.29
CA ASP A 164 -2.49 -27.72 0.56
C ASP A 164 -2.66 -28.89 1.55
N PRO A 165 -2.49 -30.14 1.11
CA PRO A 165 -2.69 -31.31 1.95
C PRO A 165 -1.66 -31.45 3.09
N ARG A 166 -0.62 -30.66 3.10
CA ARG A 166 0.39 -30.61 4.18
C ARG A 166 -0.11 -29.79 5.39
N ILE A 167 -1.14 -28.97 5.20
CA ILE A 167 -1.72 -28.14 6.26
C ILE A 167 -2.83 -28.92 6.95
N PRO A 168 -2.72 -29.17 8.27
CA PRO A 168 -3.79 -29.86 9.01
C PRO A 168 -5.08 -29.04 9.03
N GLN A 169 -6.23 -29.72 8.90
CA GLN A 169 -7.56 -29.08 8.96
C GLN A 169 -7.89 -28.49 10.33
N THR A 170 -7.09 -28.81 11.36
CA THR A 170 -7.25 -28.32 12.73
C THR A 170 -6.46 -27.04 13.02
N VAL A 171 -5.83 -26.46 12.01
CA VAL A 171 -5.17 -25.14 12.13
C VAL A 171 -6.23 -24.06 12.26
N GLU A 172 -6.12 -23.24 13.30
CA GLU A 172 -6.93 -22.04 13.45
C GLU A 172 -6.25 -20.87 12.74
N VAL A 173 -7.02 -20.08 12.00
CA VAL A 173 -6.51 -18.91 11.27
C VAL A 173 -6.94 -17.64 11.98
N LEU A 174 -5.97 -16.84 12.42
CA LEU A 174 -6.19 -15.51 12.96
C LEU A 174 -5.88 -14.48 11.88
N SER A 175 -6.92 -13.93 11.26
CA SER A 175 -6.80 -12.88 10.25
C SER A 175 -6.54 -11.52 10.90
N ILE A 176 -5.51 -10.81 10.44
CA ILE A 176 -5.06 -9.52 10.97
C ILE A 176 -5.10 -8.50 9.85
N GLU A 177 -5.87 -7.43 10.01
CA GLU A 177 -6.02 -6.37 9.01
C GLU A 177 -4.70 -5.64 8.72
N ASN A 178 -3.94 -5.34 9.79
CA ASN A 178 -2.74 -4.53 9.70
C ASN A 178 -1.48 -5.39 9.90
N ARG A 179 -0.65 -5.45 8.87
CA ARG A 179 0.63 -6.19 8.89
C ARG A 179 1.58 -5.73 10.00
N SER A 180 1.50 -4.47 10.43
CA SER A 180 2.31 -3.97 11.56
C SER A 180 2.03 -4.73 12.87
N VAL A 181 0.79 -5.19 13.07
CA VAL A 181 0.43 -6.04 14.22
C VAL A 181 1.10 -7.41 14.10
N GLN A 182 1.12 -7.99 12.90
CA GLN A 182 1.82 -9.25 12.64
C GLN A 182 3.31 -9.15 12.94
N TYR A 183 3.96 -8.04 12.56
CA TYR A 183 5.37 -7.79 12.91
C TYR A 183 5.59 -7.60 14.41
N ALA A 184 4.67 -6.93 15.10
CA ALA A 184 4.75 -6.80 16.55
C ALA A 184 4.68 -8.18 17.23
N MET A 185 3.78 -9.06 16.77
CA MET A 185 3.69 -10.44 17.28
C MET A 185 4.99 -11.23 17.04
N LEU A 186 5.61 -11.09 15.84
CA LEU A 186 6.88 -11.75 15.53
C LEU A 186 8.02 -11.30 16.46
N ARG A 187 8.03 -10.03 16.90
CA ARG A 187 9.03 -9.54 17.86
C ARG A 187 8.92 -10.21 19.22
N PHE A 188 7.71 -10.46 19.71
CA PHE A 188 7.50 -11.20 20.93
C PHE A 188 7.94 -12.68 20.86
N LEU A 189 8.05 -13.24 19.67
CA LEU A 189 8.57 -14.59 19.47
C LEU A 189 10.11 -14.64 19.39
N ALA A 190 10.77 -13.50 19.26
CA ALA A 190 12.20 -13.38 19.11
C ALA A 190 12.95 -13.04 20.43
N ASP A 191 12.20 -12.63 21.46
CA ASP A 191 12.70 -12.34 22.82
C ASP A 191 12.57 -13.57 23.73
#